data_5d291af3932a24afbc9912e774d632c0
#
_entry.id   5d291af3932a24afbc9912e774d632c0
#
_cell.length_a   1.000
_cell.length_b   1.000
_cell.length_c   1.000
_cell.angle_alpha   90.00
_cell.angle_beta   90.00
_cell.angle_gamma   90.00
#
_symmetry.space_group_name_H-M   'P 1'
#
loop_
_entity.id
_entity.type
_entity.pdbx_description
1 polymer ?
#
loop_
_entity_poly.entity_id
_entity_poly.type
_entity_poly.pdbx_seq_one_letter_code
_entity_poly.pdbx_strand_id
1 'polypeptide(L)'
;MLSFATKEHGLANKNFYKVPNGPDSYVSSCIGINAVERKVKGLPARAPEAFPPPIEPIAFLVEQAANSRLPGHYHQADQFQVFVSGEGSFGIKPITGMTVHYAMAFTPYAPIHATTAPIEYYTLRNGWDPGAQWMPEKKSGLMARVHPYRHGLGLVPALVGEKDGPTNIQGLLEQNVIPFEPDGLGATLYQSTSAVTIKGPSPATGRGQYWLILKGQCSINEHAGSQRSMAFVSPDEPAPTVIAGAEGVSVLMLQFPKR
;
A
#
# COMPACT_ATOMS: atom_id res chain seq x y z
N MET A 1 8.00 15.93 -5.11
CA MET A 1 8.62 14.77 -5.79
C MET A 1 7.53 13.78 -6.21
N LEU A 2 7.54 13.37 -7.49
CA LEU A 2 6.76 12.25 -7.99
C LEU A 2 7.71 11.08 -8.25
N SER A 3 7.37 9.90 -7.73
CA SER A 3 8.08 8.65 -8.00
C SER A 3 7.12 7.70 -8.70
N PHE A 4 7.56 7.01 -9.76
CA PHE A 4 6.74 6.09 -10.54
C PHE A 4 7.45 4.75 -10.71
N ALA A 5 6.70 3.65 -10.65
CA ALA A 5 7.21 2.31 -10.89
C ALA A 5 6.19 1.48 -11.68
N THR A 6 6.70 0.73 -12.66
CA THR A 6 5.89 -0.25 -13.39
C THR A 6 5.91 -1.61 -12.69
N LYS A 7 4.98 -2.49 -13.06
CA LYS A 7 4.97 -3.89 -12.62
C LYS A 7 6.30 -4.59 -12.95
N GLU A 8 6.83 -4.37 -14.14
CA GLU A 8 8.07 -4.98 -14.63
C GLU A 8 9.27 -4.57 -13.77
N HIS A 9 9.32 -3.29 -13.37
CA HIS A 9 10.34 -2.82 -12.43
C HIS A 9 10.27 -3.57 -11.09
N GLY A 10 9.08 -3.74 -10.53
CA GLY A 10 8.89 -4.51 -9.29
C GLY A 10 9.35 -5.96 -9.45
N LEU A 11 8.95 -6.63 -10.52
CA LEU A 11 9.33 -8.02 -10.80
C LEU A 11 10.84 -8.20 -11.01
N ALA A 12 11.51 -7.25 -11.64
CA ALA A 12 12.97 -7.26 -11.82
C ALA A 12 13.73 -7.13 -10.48
N ASN A 13 13.09 -6.59 -9.44
CA ASN A 13 13.64 -6.42 -8.09
C ASN A 13 13.03 -7.41 -7.07
N LYS A 14 12.56 -8.58 -7.53
CA LYS A 14 12.00 -9.64 -6.70
C LYS A 14 13.10 -10.42 -5.99
N ASN A 15 13.03 -10.49 -4.66
CA ASN A 15 13.98 -11.18 -3.80
C ASN A 15 13.25 -12.15 -2.87
N PHE A 16 13.87 -13.31 -2.62
CA PHE A 16 13.41 -14.23 -1.57
C PHE A 16 13.84 -13.71 -0.20
N TYR A 17 12.95 -13.79 0.76
CA TYR A 17 13.21 -13.38 2.13
C TYR A 17 12.62 -14.38 3.13
N LYS A 18 13.47 -14.92 3.98
CA LYS A 18 13.05 -15.73 5.13
C LYS A 18 12.80 -14.83 6.33
N VAL A 19 11.53 -14.67 6.70
CA VAL A 19 11.15 -13.88 7.87
C VAL A 19 11.56 -14.63 9.14
N PRO A 20 12.34 -14.03 10.06
CA PRO A 20 12.64 -14.66 11.34
C PRO A 20 11.34 -15.00 12.10
N ASN A 21 11.15 -16.28 12.45
CA ASN A 21 9.93 -16.80 13.10
C ASN A 21 8.62 -16.53 12.32
N GLY A 22 8.72 -16.30 11.01
CA GLY A 22 7.61 -16.00 10.12
C GLY A 22 7.66 -16.82 8.83
N PRO A 23 6.79 -16.48 7.86
CA PRO A 23 6.68 -17.19 6.60
C PRO A 23 7.85 -16.91 5.68
N ASP A 24 8.16 -17.87 4.83
CA ASP A 24 8.92 -17.60 3.63
C ASP A 24 8.12 -16.65 2.72
N SER A 25 8.78 -15.67 2.14
CA SER A 25 8.12 -14.65 1.34
C SER A 25 9.00 -14.20 0.18
N TYR A 26 8.39 -13.81 -0.92
CA TYR A 26 9.06 -12.99 -1.92
C TYR A 26 8.71 -11.52 -1.72
N VAL A 27 9.67 -10.65 -1.93
CA VAL A 27 9.51 -9.20 -1.84
C VAL A 27 9.98 -8.58 -3.15
N SER A 28 9.05 -7.89 -3.84
CA SER A 28 9.31 -7.18 -5.10
C SER A 28 9.32 -5.68 -4.83
N SER A 29 10.50 -5.05 -4.82
CA SER A 29 10.63 -3.62 -4.54
C SER A 29 10.19 -2.78 -5.75
N CYS A 30 9.24 -1.86 -5.53
CA CYS A 30 8.68 -0.98 -6.55
C CYS A 30 9.26 0.44 -6.45
N ILE A 31 9.13 1.09 -5.30
CA ILE A 31 9.64 2.45 -5.06
C ILE A 31 10.51 2.44 -3.81
N GLY A 32 11.67 3.09 -3.87
CA GLY A 32 12.63 3.16 -2.77
C GLY A 32 13.26 1.81 -2.43
N ILE A 33 14.06 1.79 -1.37
CA ILE A 33 14.75 0.58 -0.88
C ILE A 33 14.25 0.28 0.53
N ASN A 34 13.50 -0.81 0.71
CA ASN A 34 13.02 -1.23 2.01
C ASN A 34 14.11 -1.95 2.84
N ALA A 35 13.83 -2.20 4.12
CA ALA A 35 14.79 -2.83 5.04
C ALA A 35 15.19 -4.26 4.61
N VAL A 36 14.28 -5.02 3.98
CA VAL A 36 14.56 -6.36 3.46
C VAL A 36 15.53 -6.29 2.30
N GLU A 37 15.27 -5.43 1.33
CA GLU A 37 16.13 -5.24 0.16
C GLU A 37 17.52 -4.73 0.56
N ARG A 38 17.60 -3.81 1.53
CA ARG A 38 18.89 -3.37 2.09
C ARG A 38 19.70 -4.54 2.61
N LYS A 39 19.06 -5.45 3.37
CA LYS A 39 19.71 -6.64 3.91
C LYS A 39 20.18 -7.59 2.80
N VAL A 40 19.34 -7.87 1.80
CA VAL A 40 19.68 -8.73 0.67
C VAL A 40 20.84 -8.16 -0.14
N LYS A 41 20.87 -6.85 -0.35
CA LYS A 41 21.95 -6.15 -1.06
C LYS A 41 23.21 -5.92 -0.22
N GLY A 42 23.26 -6.37 1.03
CA GLY A 42 24.42 -6.14 1.92
C GLY A 42 24.65 -4.66 2.25
N LEU A 43 23.64 -3.80 2.11
CA LEU A 43 23.76 -2.39 2.45
C LEU A 43 23.78 -2.20 3.97
N PRO A 44 24.46 -1.17 4.50
CA PRO A 44 24.51 -0.89 5.91
C PRO A 44 23.09 -0.76 6.51
N ALA A 45 22.90 -1.28 7.74
CA ALA A 45 21.67 -1.07 8.46
C ALA A 45 21.45 0.44 8.68
N ARG A 46 20.21 0.88 8.49
CA ARG A 46 19.82 2.27 8.75
C ARG A 46 19.04 2.33 10.05
N ALA A 47 19.44 3.23 10.94
CA ALA A 47 18.77 3.44 12.21
C ALA A 47 17.33 3.95 12.01
N PRO A 48 16.45 3.76 13.00
CA PRO A 48 15.17 4.45 13.05
C PRO A 48 15.37 5.96 13.02
N GLU A 49 14.46 6.66 12.35
CA GLU A 49 14.45 8.12 12.31
C GLU A 49 13.51 8.70 13.39
N ALA A 50 13.62 10.00 13.61
CA ALA A 50 12.66 10.72 14.43
C ALA A 50 11.25 10.57 13.84
N PHE A 51 10.24 10.55 14.69
CA PHE A 51 8.84 10.48 14.25
C PHE A 51 8.19 11.86 14.28
N PRO A 52 7.47 12.29 13.23
CA PRO A 52 7.30 11.59 11.96
C PRO A 52 8.59 11.61 11.11
N PRO A 53 8.92 10.51 10.41
CA PRO A 53 10.12 10.48 9.57
C PRO A 53 9.97 11.45 8.38
N PRO A 54 11.07 11.91 7.77
CA PRO A 54 11.02 12.62 6.49
C PRO A 54 10.23 11.85 5.43
N ILE A 55 9.68 12.57 4.45
CA ILE A 55 9.00 11.92 3.32
C ILE A 55 10.03 11.16 2.49
N GLU A 56 9.89 9.85 2.50
CA GLU A 56 10.70 8.90 1.72
C GLU A 56 9.80 7.73 1.30
N PRO A 57 9.23 7.77 0.09
CA PRO A 57 8.30 6.75 -0.33
C PRO A 57 8.99 5.39 -0.48
N ILE A 58 8.37 4.37 0.11
CA ILE A 58 8.82 2.98 0.01
C ILE A 58 7.62 2.12 -0.32
N ALA A 59 7.68 1.43 -1.46
CA ALA A 59 6.61 0.54 -1.92
C ALA A 59 7.18 -0.79 -2.38
N PHE A 60 6.58 -1.88 -1.93
CA PHE A 60 6.94 -3.23 -2.34
C PHE A 60 5.75 -4.18 -2.23
N LEU A 61 5.75 -5.21 -3.09
CA LEU A 61 4.81 -6.32 -3.03
C LEU A 61 5.41 -7.43 -2.16
N VAL A 62 4.61 -7.97 -1.26
CA VAL A 62 4.91 -9.18 -0.48
C VAL A 62 4.06 -10.32 -1.03
N GLU A 63 4.71 -11.44 -1.36
CA GLU A 63 4.07 -12.71 -1.66
C GLU A 63 4.37 -13.66 -0.49
N GLN A 64 3.44 -13.75 0.43
CA GLN A 64 3.54 -14.62 1.61
C GLN A 64 3.11 -16.04 1.26
N ALA A 65 3.91 -17.03 1.65
CA ALA A 65 3.64 -18.44 1.33
C ALA A 65 2.28 -18.91 1.84
N ALA A 66 1.70 -19.88 1.13
CA ALA A 66 0.48 -20.57 1.55
C ALA A 66 0.65 -21.25 2.91
N ASN A 67 -0.45 -21.46 3.63
CA ASN A 67 -0.51 -22.15 4.93
C ASN A 67 0.48 -21.54 5.95
N SER A 68 0.65 -20.24 5.92
CA SER A 68 1.64 -19.54 6.74
C SER A 68 1.05 -18.40 7.58
N ARG A 69 1.81 -18.01 8.60
CA ARG A 69 1.40 -16.99 9.55
C ARG A 69 2.53 -15.98 9.76
N LEU A 70 2.33 -14.74 9.34
CA LEU A 70 3.18 -13.63 9.73
C LEU A 70 2.79 -13.19 11.15
N PRO A 71 3.71 -13.23 12.14
CA PRO A 71 3.37 -12.86 13.52
C PRO A 71 2.91 -11.42 13.68
N GLY A 72 2.19 -11.13 14.78
CA GLY A 72 1.81 -9.78 15.13
C GLY A 72 3.03 -8.88 15.35
N HIS A 73 2.98 -7.67 14.84
CA HIS A 73 4.09 -6.72 14.90
C HIS A 73 3.57 -5.28 14.69
N TYR A 74 4.48 -4.32 14.78
CA TYR A 74 4.23 -2.94 14.38
C TYR A 74 5.40 -2.41 13.55
N HIS A 75 5.19 -1.28 12.90
CA HIS A 75 6.19 -0.52 12.15
C HIS A 75 6.39 0.88 12.73
N GLN A 76 7.52 1.51 12.41
CA GLN A 76 7.85 2.85 12.89
C GLN A 76 7.49 3.96 11.88
N ALA A 77 6.91 3.58 10.75
CA ALA A 77 6.34 4.48 9.76
C ALA A 77 4.86 4.17 9.56
N ASP A 78 4.10 5.17 9.12
CA ASP A 78 2.74 4.98 8.65
C ASP A 78 2.76 4.08 7.41
N GLN A 79 1.80 3.15 7.32
CA GLN A 79 1.72 2.27 6.15
C GLN A 79 0.29 1.97 5.72
N PHE A 80 0.14 1.80 4.42
CA PHE A 80 -0.96 1.07 3.84
C PHE A 80 -0.50 -0.33 3.44
N GLN A 81 -1.40 -1.30 3.60
CA GLN A 81 -1.30 -2.62 2.98
C GLN A 81 -2.51 -2.79 2.06
N VAL A 82 -2.26 -3.18 0.80
CA VAL A 82 -3.30 -3.43 -0.19
C VAL A 82 -3.22 -4.89 -0.57
N PHE A 83 -4.12 -5.71 -0.05
CA PHE A 83 -4.24 -7.13 -0.38
C PHE A 83 -4.86 -7.25 -1.76
N VAL A 84 -4.15 -7.87 -2.69
CA VAL A 84 -4.52 -7.91 -4.12
C VAL A 84 -4.76 -9.32 -4.65
N SER A 85 -4.37 -10.35 -3.90
CA SER A 85 -4.56 -11.75 -4.30
C SER A 85 -4.49 -12.67 -3.08
N GLY A 86 -5.13 -13.83 -3.20
CA GLY A 86 -5.18 -14.85 -2.16
C GLY A 86 -6.27 -14.58 -1.12
N GLU A 87 -6.42 -15.55 -0.21
CA GLU A 87 -7.38 -15.51 0.89
C GLU A 87 -6.68 -15.77 2.22
N GLY A 88 -7.21 -15.16 3.28
CA GLY A 88 -6.59 -15.29 4.57
C GLY A 88 -7.32 -14.56 5.67
N SER A 89 -6.59 -14.15 6.70
CA SER A 89 -7.14 -13.30 7.75
C SER A 89 -6.10 -12.30 8.26
N PHE A 90 -6.61 -11.17 8.67
CA PHE A 90 -5.90 -10.16 9.44
C PHE A 90 -6.39 -10.25 10.89
N GLY A 91 -5.67 -11.01 11.70
CA GLY A 91 -6.17 -11.47 12.99
C GLY A 91 -7.40 -12.34 12.82
N ILE A 92 -8.54 -11.89 13.40
CA ILE A 92 -9.83 -12.55 13.29
C ILE A 92 -10.68 -12.07 12.09
N LYS A 93 -10.25 -11.01 11.40
CA LYS A 93 -10.98 -10.45 10.25
C LYS A 93 -10.58 -11.19 8.99
N PRO A 94 -11.53 -11.77 8.24
CA PRO A 94 -11.22 -12.45 6.98
C PRO A 94 -10.76 -11.42 5.93
N ILE A 95 -9.84 -11.87 5.07
CA ILE A 95 -9.44 -11.19 3.84
C ILE A 95 -10.02 -12.02 2.70
N THR A 96 -11.15 -11.58 2.15
CA THR A 96 -11.92 -12.25 1.10
C THR A 96 -12.10 -11.33 -0.10
N GLY A 97 -11.01 -10.99 -0.75
CA GLY A 97 -10.99 -10.02 -1.86
C GLY A 97 -10.00 -8.90 -1.60
N MET A 98 -9.96 -7.92 -2.51
CA MET A 98 -9.05 -6.81 -2.34
C MET A 98 -9.42 -5.99 -1.11
N THR A 99 -8.47 -5.80 -0.23
CA THR A 99 -8.67 -5.11 1.05
C THR A 99 -7.55 -4.11 1.27
N VAL A 100 -7.91 -2.91 1.71
CA VAL A 100 -6.97 -1.88 2.15
C VAL A 100 -6.92 -1.86 3.67
N HIS A 101 -5.72 -1.96 4.23
CA HIS A 101 -5.45 -1.76 5.64
C HIS A 101 -4.49 -0.59 5.81
N TYR A 102 -4.83 0.38 6.65
CA TYR A 102 -3.93 1.42 7.15
C TYR A 102 -3.54 1.12 8.59
N ALA A 103 -2.27 1.26 8.91
CA ALA A 103 -1.75 1.27 10.28
C ALA A 103 -0.88 2.50 10.50
N MET A 104 -1.22 3.30 11.51
CA MET A 104 -0.37 4.37 11.97
C MET A 104 0.94 3.81 12.53
N ALA A 105 2.04 4.53 12.39
CA ALA A 105 3.31 4.17 13.02
C ALA A 105 3.13 3.81 14.50
N PHE A 106 3.84 2.79 14.96
CA PHE A 106 3.75 2.24 16.33
C PHE A 106 2.37 1.69 16.72
N THR A 107 1.49 1.44 15.75
CA THR A 107 0.23 0.73 15.98
C THR A 107 0.45 -0.76 15.76
N PRO A 108 0.38 -1.60 16.81
CA PRO A 108 0.54 -3.05 16.66
C PRO A 108 -0.69 -3.62 15.97
N TYR A 109 -0.48 -4.56 15.07
CA TYR A 109 -1.55 -5.25 14.41
C TYR A 109 -1.41 -6.78 14.49
N ALA A 110 -2.54 -7.43 14.32
CA ALA A 110 -2.69 -8.86 14.44
C ALA A 110 -1.93 -9.63 13.36
N PRO A 111 -1.67 -10.92 13.57
CA PRO A 111 -1.03 -11.76 12.57
C PRO A 111 -1.77 -11.77 11.23
N ILE A 112 -1.00 -11.91 10.14
CA ILE A 112 -1.54 -12.15 8.80
C ILE A 112 -1.42 -13.65 8.49
N HIS A 113 -2.55 -14.30 8.27
CA HIS A 113 -2.61 -15.70 7.89
C HIS A 113 -2.92 -15.83 6.40
N ALA A 114 -2.12 -16.62 5.69
CA ALA A 114 -2.44 -17.12 4.36
C ALA A 114 -3.07 -18.52 4.48
N THR A 115 -4.15 -18.74 3.76
CA THR A 115 -4.82 -20.07 3.70
C THR A 115 -4.09 -21.01 2.74
N THR A 116 -4.79 -21.85 1.99
CA THR A 116 -4.22 -22.86 1.09
C THR A 116 -3.52 -22.28 -0.14
N ALA A 117 -3.67 -20.97 -0.40
CA ALA A 117 -2.98 -20.25 -1.46
C ALA A 117 -2.06 -19.18 -0.87
N PRO A 118 -0.98 -18.78 -1.58
CA PRO A 118 -0.21 -17.60 -1.21
C PRO A 118 -1.09 -16.37 -1.17
N ILE A 119 -0.76 -15.41 -0.28
CA ILE A 119 -1.42 -14.11 -0.21
C ILE A 119 -0.46 -13.03 -0.70
N GLU A 120 -0.95 -12.15 -1.58
CA GLU A 120 -0.17 -11.04 -2.11
C GLU A 120 -0.70 -9.72 -1.59
N TYR A 121 0.19 -8.88 -1.07
CA TYR A 121 -0.17 -7.53 -0.66
C TYR A 121 0.96 -6.53 -0.87
N TYR A 122 0.61 -5.34 -1.34
CA TYR A 122 1.52 -4.21 -1.34
C TYR A 122 1.66 -3.66 0.06
N THR A 123 2.88 -3.27 0.43
CA THR A 123 3.19 -2.44 1.59
C THR A 123 3.70 -1.10 1.08
N LEU A 124 3.01 -0.03 1.44
CA LEU A 124 3.22 1.32 0.94
C LEU A 124 3.46 2.23 2.14
N ARG A 125 4.58 2.92 2.17
CA ARG A 125 5.00 3.82 3.25
C ARG A 125 5.41 5.18 2.68
N ASN A 126 5.21 6.22 3.46
CA ASN A 126 5.65 7.57 3.10
C ASN A 126 6.92 8.01 3.84
N GLY A 127 7.55 7.12 4.61
CA GLY A 127 8.80 7.37 5.32
C GLY A 127 9.57 6.08 5.59
N TRP A 128 10.83 6.23 5.99
CA TRP A 128 11.69 5.11 6.32
C TRP A 128 11.16 4.29 7.49
N ASP A 129 11.31 2.98 7.38
CA ASP A 129 10.97 2.00 8.42
C ASP A 129 12.09 0.95 8.54
N PRO A 130 12.64 0.70 9.73
CA PRO A 130 13.73 -0.27 9.94
C PRO A 130 13.28 -1.73 9.84
N GLY A 131 11.98 -1.97 9.60
CA GLY A 131 11.38 -3.31 9.53
C GLY A 131 10.44 -3.62 10.69
N ALA A 132 9.86 -4.81 10.63
CA ALA A 132 8.88 -5.26 11.61
C ALA A 132 9.46 -5.33 13.03
N GLN A 133 8.72 -4.77 13.96
CA GLN A 133 8.98 -4.84 15.39
C GLN A 133 8.07 -5.94 15.99
N TRP A 134 8.64 -7.12 16.17
CA TRP A 134 7.88 -8.32 16.53
C TRP A 134 7.32 -8.25 17.95
N MET A 135 6.07 -8.71 18.08
CA MET A 135 5.40 -8.84 19.38
C MET A 135 5.47 -10.27 19.90
N PRO A 136 5.66 -10.50 21.22
CA PRO A 136 5.69 -9.49 22.32
C PRO A 136 7.07 -8.86 22.57
N GLU A 137 8.15 -9.30 21.92
CA GLU A 137 9.54 -8.96 22.28
C GLU A 137 9.81 -7.45 22.22
N LYS A 138 9.18 -6.75 21.27
CA LYS A 138 9.33 -5.30 21.07
C LYS A 138 8.25 -4.45 21.75
N LYS A 139 7.46 -5.03 22.67
CA LYS A 139 6.38 -4.32 23.39
C LYS A 139 6.88 -3.09 24.15
N SER A 140 8.08 -3.12 24.71
CA SER A 140 8.66 -1.98 25.42
C SER A 140 8.79 -0.71 24.56
N GLY A 141 9.03 -0.87 23.26
CA GLY A 141 9.08 0.24 22.32
C GLY A 141 7.75 0.96 22.12
N LEU A 142 6.62 0.27 22.33
CA LEU A 142 5.28 0.86 22.31
C LEU A 142 4.99 1.61 23.61
N MET A 143 5.40 1.06 24.77
CA MET A 143 5.12 1.65 26.08
C MET A 143 5.87 2.97 26.31
N ALA A 144 6.98 3.19 25.59
CA ALA A 144 7.73 4.45 25.63
C ALA A 144 7.06 5.58 24.83
N ARG A 145 5.95 5.30 24.12
CA ARG A 145 5.26 6.28 23.25
C ARG A 145 3.82 6.45 23.70
N VAL A 146 3.44 7.69 23.92
CA VAL A 146 2.07 8.09 24.28
C VAL A 146 1.39 8.64 23.02
N HIS A 147 0.83 7.77 22.19
CA HIS A 147 -0.05 8.18 21.10
C HIS A 147 -1.15 7.10 20.91
N PRO A 148 -2.35 7.50 20.45
CA PRO A 148 -3.41 6.54 20.20
C PRO A 148 -3.02 5.59 19.06
N TYR A 149 -3.43 4.33 19.17
CA TYR A 149 -3.37 3.39 18.04
C TYR A 149 -4.44 3.74 17.02
N ARG A 150 -4.08 3.64 15.74
CA ARG A 150 -5.02 3.93 14.66
C ARG A 150 -4.89 2.94 13.53
N HIS A 151 -6.03 2.38 13.16
CA HIS A 151 -6.21 1.52 11.99
C HIS A 151 -7.29 2.10 11.09
N GLY A 152 -7.14 1.86 9.78
CA GLY A 152 -8.21 1.96 8.80
C GLY A 152 -8.34 0.62 8.09
N LEU A 153 -9.55 0.19 7.80
CA LEU A 153 -9.81 -1.03 7.02
C LEU A 153 -10.95 -0.78 6.06
N GLY A 154 -10.75 -1.11 4.79
CA GLY A 154 -11.77 -0.99 3.75
C GLY A 154 -11.70 -2.13 2.74
N LEU A 155 -12.85 -2.59 2.30
CA LEU A 155 -12.97 -3.54 1.19
C LEU A 155 -12.99 -2.74 -0.12
N VAL A 156 -12.15 -3.13 -1.08
CA VAL A 156 -12.16 -2.54 -2.42
C VAL A 156 -13.35 -3.15 -3.18
N PRO A 157 -14.26 -2.33 -3.72
CA PRO A 157 -15.35 -2.80 -4.56
C PRO A 157 -14.83 -3.57 -5.80
N ALA A 158 -15.68 -4.40 -6.39
CA ALA A 158 -15.37 -5.12 -7.62
C ALA A 158 -14.93 -4.16 -8.75
N LEU A 159 -13.90 -4.56 -9.49
CA LEU A 159 -13.27 -3.70 -10.49
C LEU A 159 -14.00 -3.78 -11.83
N VAL A 160 -13.86 -2.74 -12.64
CA VAL A 160 -14.33 -2.73 -14.04
C VAL A 160 -13.90 -3.99 -14.78
N GLY A 161 -14.85 -4.67 -15.45
CA GLY A 161 -14.62 -5.91 -16.19
C GLY A 161 -14.37 -7.15 -15.34
N GLU A 162 -14.60 -7.11 -14.03
CA GLU A 162 -14.80 -8.30 -13.19
C GLU A 162 -16.27 -8.75 -13.25
N LYS A 163 -16.55 -10.01 -12.84
CA LYS A 163 -17.90 -10.60 -12.91
C LYS A 163 -18.96 -9.74 -12.23
N ASP A 164 -18.65 -9.21 -11.05
CA ASP A 164 -19.57 -8.39 -10.25
C ASP A 164 -19.19 -6.89 -10.30
N GLY A 165 -18.30 -6.52 -11.21
CA GLY A 165 -17.85 -5.15 -11.37
C GLY A 165 -18.76 -4.32 -12.26
N PRO A 166 -18.60 -3.00 -12.22
CA PRO A 166 -19.40 -2.10 -13.06
C PRO A 166 -19.08 -2.31 -14.55
N THR A 167 -20.14 -2.42 -15.38
CA THR A 167 -20.03 -2.68 -16.83
C THR A 167 -20.26 -1.44 -17.68
N ASN A 168 -20.94 -0.43 -17.14
CA ASN A 168 -21.23 0.82 -17.83
C ASN A 168 -21.19 2.00 -16.87
N ILE A 169 -20.06 2.69 -16.84
CA ILE A 169 -19.88 3.90 -16.04
C ILE A 169 -19.96 5.12 -16.96
N GLN A 170 -20.97 5.96 -16.71
CA GLN A 170 -21.03 7.27 -17.40
C GLN A 170 -20.05 8.24 -16.75
N GLY A 171 -18.87 8.40 -17.38
CA GLY A 171 -17.80 9.24 -16.85
C GLY A 171 -16.95 8.53 -15.81
N LEU A 172 -16.94 9.05 -14.58
CA LEU A 172 -16.10 8.59 -13.48
C LEU A 172 -16.94 8.12 -12.28
N LEU A 173 -16.66 6.92 -11.78
CA LEU A 173 -17.19 6.41 -10.51
C LEU A 173 -16.14 6.55 -9.42
N GLU A 174 -16.47 7.25 -8.34
CA GLU A 174 -15.64 7.43 -7.16
C GLU A 174 -16.24 6.71 -5.97
N GLN A 175 -15.47 5.86 -5.28
CA GLN A 175 -15.93 5.06 -4.15
C GLN A 175 -14.92 5.14 -3.03
N ASN A 176 -15.34 5.64 -1.85
CA ASN A 176 -14.47 5.66 -0.68
C ASN A 176 -14.28 4.24 -0.14
N VAL A 177 -13.04 3.75 -0.17
CA VAL A 177 -12.61 2.49 0.44
C VAL A 177 -12.31 2.71 1.92
N ILE A 178 -11.60 3.79 2.24
CA ILE A 178 -11.48 4.33 3.60
C ILE A 178 -11.98 5.77 3.51
N PRO A 179 -13.06 6.15 4.22
CA PRO A 179 -13.56 7.51 4.22
C PRO A 179 -12.49 8.52 4.62
N PHE A 180 -12.50 9.70 3.99
CA PHE A 180 -11.57 10.75 4.34
C PHE A 180 -11.84 11.29 5.74
N GLU A 181 -10.78 11.39 6.52
CA GLU A 181 -10.78 11.99 7.85
C GLU A 181 -10.22 13.42 7.81
N PRO A 182 -10.47 14.26 8.83
CA PRO A 182 -10.06 15.68 8.83
C PRO A 182 -8.56 15.92 8.68
N ASP A 183 -7.71 14.94 9.05
CA ASP A 183 -6.26 15.01 8.87
C ASP A 183 -5.78 14.52 7.50
N GLY A 184 -6.70 14.17 6.62
CA GLY A 184 -6.43 13.75 5.25
C GLY A 184 -6.22 12.26 5.06
N LEU A 185 -6.27 11.41 6.11
CA LEU A 185 -6.28 9.96 5.91
C LEU A 185 -7.48 9.56 5.06
N GLY A 186 -7.25 8.78 4.01
CA GLY A 186 -8.33 8.26 3.18
C GLY A 186 -7.84 7.35 2.07
N ALA A 187 -8.78 6.60 1.48
CA ALA A 187 -8.52 5.81 0.27
C ALA A 187 -9.76 5.83 -0.62
N THR A 188 -9.57 6.12 -1.90
CA THR A 188 -10.64 6.18 -2.91
C THR A 188 -10.31 5.32 -4.10
N LEU A 189 -11.25 4.50 -4.51
CA LEU A 189 -11.23 3.80 -5.78
C LEU A 189 -11.91 4.67 -6.85
N TYR A 190 -11.18 4.97 -7.91
CA TYR A 190 -11.65 5.64 -9.11
C TYR A 190 -11.80 4.60 -10.22
N GLN A 191 -12.96 4.56 -10.86
CA GLN A 191 -13.26 3.62 -11.94
C GLN A 191 -13.90 4.30 -13.13
N SER A 192 -13.53 3.84 -14.31
CA SER A 192 -14.10 4.29 -15.59
C SER A 192 -14.11 3.13 -16.59
N THR A 193 -15.07 3.10 -17.48
CA THR A 193 -15.14 2.15 -18.61
C THR A 193 -14.67 2.76 -19.93
N SER A 194 -14.17 3.99 -19.92
CA SER A 194 -13.69 4.72 -21.10
C SER A 194 -12.60 5.72 -20.71
N ALA A 195 -12.00 6.36 -21.67
CA ALA A 195 -11.06 7.44 -21.45
C ALA A 195 -11.73 8.59 -20.65
N VAL A 196 -11.12 8.96 -19.53
CA VAL A 196 -11.57 10.06 -18.67
C VAL A 196 -10.37 10.65 -17.93
N THR A 197 -10.44 11.93 -17.59
CA THR A 197 -9.47 12.57 -16.72
C THR A 197 -9.94 12.50 -15.26
N ILE A 198 -9.11 11.92 -14.40
CA ILE A 198 -9.35 11.78 -12.97
C ILE A 198 -8.54 12.84 -12.24
N LYS A 199 -9.19 13.60 -11.37
CA LYS A 199 -8.56 14.57 -10.49
C LYS A 199 -8.81 14.15 -9.03
N GLY A 200 -7.76 13.75 -8.33
CA GLY A 200 -7.84 13.43 -6.91
C GLY A 200 -7.74 14.68 -6.02
N PRO A 201 -7.80 14.51 -4.69
CA PRO A 201 -7.56 15.58 -3.74
C PRO A 201 -6.10 16.04 -3.81
N SER A 202 -5.86 17.26 -3.34
CA SER A 202 -4.49 17.79 -3.23
C SER A 202 -3.64 16.91 -2.29
N PRO A 203 -2.44 16.46 -2.67
CA PRO A 203 -1.52 15.74 -1.77
C PRO A 203 -1.16 16.54 -0.52
N ALA A 204 -1.23 17.88 -0.59
CA ALA A 204 -0.97 18.78 0.53
C ALA A 204 -2.05 18.70 1.64
N THR A 205 -3.20 18.07 1.39
CA THR A 205 -4.20 17.81 2.45
C THR A 205 -3.79 16.67 3.38
N GLY A 206 -2.74 15.91 3.02
CA GLY A 206 -2.13 14.84 3.79
C GLY A 206 -0.60 14.89 3.79
N ARG A 207 0.03 13.73 3.93
CA ARG A 207 1.48 13.52 3.84
C ARG A 207 1.88 12.71 2.61
N GLY A 208 1.30 13.03 1.44
CA GLY A 208 1.53 12.36 0.18
C GLY A 208 0.54 11.25 -0.10
N GLN A 209 0.52 10.82 -1.34
CA GLN A 209 -0.45 9.87 -1.89
C GLN A 209 0.25 8.79 -2.69
N TYR A 210 -0.22 7.54 -2.56
CA TYR A 210 0.01 6.50 -3.56
C TYR A 210 -1.17 6.40 -4.50
N TRP A 211 -0.87 6.15 -5.77
CA TRP A 211 -1.81 5.85 -6.83
C TRP A 211 -1.44 4.48 -7.41
N LEU A 212 -2.25 3.46 -7.18
CA LEU A 212 -2.02 2.08 -7.61
C LEU A 212 -3.03 1.69 -8.67
N ILE A 213 -2.55 1.30 -9.85
CA ILE A 213 -3.41 0.81 -10.93
C ILE A 213 -3.79 -0.64 -10.62
N LEU A 214 -5.05 -0.87 -10.29
CA LEU A 214 -5.57 -2.19 -9.95
C LEU A 214 -5.98 -2.97 -11.21
N LYS A 215 -6.47 -2.27 -12.26
CA LYS A 215 -6.87 -2.85 -13.53
C LYS A 215 -6.87 -1.82 -14.65
N GLY A 216 -6.64 -2.26 -15.89
CA GLY A 216 -6.59 -1.40 -17.07
C GLY A 216 -5.27 -0.65 -17.19
N GLN A 217 -5.31 0.47 -17.91
CA GLN A 217 -4.16 1.33 -18.22
C GLN A 217 -4.53 2.79 -17.99
N CYS A 218 -3.57 3.58 -17.50
CA CYS A 218 -3.70 5.03 -17.46
C CYS A 218 -2.31 5.69 -17.50
N SER A 219 -2.28 6.98 -17.74
CA SER A 219 -1.11 7.79 -17.39
C SER A 219 -1.36 8.50 -16.06
N ILE A 220 -0.32 8.59 -15.23
CA ILE A 220 -0.27 9.42 -14.03
C ILE A 220 0.74 10.52 -14.31
N ASN A 221 0.25 11.74 -14.54
CA ASN A 221 0.98 12.79 -15.25
C ASN A 221 1.49 12.26 -16.61
N GLU A 222 2.81 12.30 -16.83
CA GLU A 222 3.45 11.86 -18.10
C GLU A 222 3.81 10.37 -18.10
N HIS A 223 3.62 9.65 -16.96
CA HIS A 223 4.03 8.26 -16.81
C HIS A 223 2.90 7.30 -17.16
N ALA A 224 3.03 6.62 -18.30
CA ALA A 224 2.11 5.56 -18.69
C ALA A 224 2.30 4.31 -17.82
N GLY A 225 1.20 3.73 -17.35
CA GLY A 225 1.20 2.53 -16.52
C GLY A 225 0.04 1.60 -16.83
N SER A 226 0.22 0.35 -16.46
CA SER A 226 -0.77 -0.72 -16.53
C SER A 226 -1.02 -1.31 -15.14
N GLN A 227 -1.84 -2.34 -15.06
CA GLN A 227 -2.13 -3.05 -13.82
C GLN A 227 -0.86 -3.34 -13.02
N ARG A 228 -0.88 -3.02 -11.71
CA ARG A 228 0.23 -3.14 -10.75
C ARG A 228 1.35 -2.08 -10.91
N SER A 229 1.21 -1.11 -11.82
CA SER A 229 2.03 0.11 -11.80
C SER A 229 1.51 1.05 -10.73
N MET A 230 2.41 1.90 -10.19
CA MET A 230 2.06 2.84 -9.14
C MET A 230 2.87 4.13 -9.20
N ALA A 231 2.31 5.18 -8.60
CA ALA A 231 3.02 6.42 -8.36
C ALA A 231 2.92 6.83 -6.88
N PHE A 232 3.93 7.50 -6.35
CA PHE A 232 3.86 8.29 -5.14
C PHE A 232 3.97 9.77 -5.49
N VAL A 233 3.07 10.58 -4.94
CA VAL A 233 3.04 12.04 -5.12
C VAL A 233 3.24 12.67 -3.75
N SER A 234 4.34 13.43 -3.57
CA SER A 234 4.65 14.06 -2.29
C SER A 234 3.72 15.25 -2.00
N PRO A 235 3.59 15.68 -0.73
CA PRO A 235 2.63 16.73 -0.35
C PRO A 235 2.94 18.11 -0.92
N ASP A 236 4.16 18.34 -1.38
CA ASP A 236 4.62 19.58 -2.04
C ASP A 236 4.34 19.61 -3.54
N GLU A 237 3.82 18.53 -4.11
CA GLU A 237 3.42 18.45 -5.51
C GLU A 237 1.94 18.82 -5.71
N PRO A 238 1.57 19.34 -6.89
CA PRO A 238 0.17 19.46 -7.25
C PRO A 238 -0.52 18.09 -7.34
N ALA A 239 -1.85 18.08 -7.24
CA ALA A 239 -2.62 16.88 -7.49
C ALA A 239 -2.28 16.32 -8.89
N PRO A 240 -2.00 15.02 -9.02
CA PRO A 240 -1.64 14.46 -10.31
C PRO A 240 -2.84 14.46 -11.26
N THR A 241 -2.56 14.59 -12.55
CA THR A 241 -3.53 14.32 -13.60
C THR A 241 -3.43 12.86 -13.98
N VAL A 242 -4.52 12.10 -13.77
CA VAL A 242 -4.61 10.70 -14.15
C VAL A 242 -5.55 10.58 -15.35
N ILE A 243 -5.06 10.03 -16.48
CA ILE A 243 -5.85 9.89 -17.70
C ILE A 243 -6.05 8.40 -17.98
N ALA A 244 -7.30 7.94 -17.87
CA ALA A 244 -7.68 6.57 -18.19
C ALA A 244 -7.45 6.25 -19.67
N GLY A 245 -7.03 5.02 -19.98
CA GLY A 245 -6.97 4.50 -21.33
C GLY A 245 -8.36 4.30 -21.95
N ALA A 246 -8.41 3.97 -23.23
CA ALA A 246 -9.67 3.82 -23.98
C ALA A 246 -10.60 2.76 -23.40
N GLU A 247 -10.05 1.67 -22.85
CA GLU A 247 -10.79 0.56 -22.22
C GLU A 247 -11.15 0.83 -20.75
N GLY A 248 -10.89 2.05 -20.25
CA GLY A 248 -11.12 2.42 -18.85
C GLY A 248 -10.03 1.95 -17.90
N VAL A 249 -10.25 2.20 -16.61
CA VAL A 249 -9.30 1.90 -15.55
C VAL A 249 -10.00 1.71 -14.20
N SER A 250 -9.39 0.94 -13.32
CA SER A 250 -9.64 0.97 -11.88
C SER A 250 -8.33 1.35 -11.19
N VAL A 251 -8.29 2.54 -10.57
CA VAL A 251 -7.11 3.05 -9.86
C VAL A 251 -7.45 3.41 -8.42
N LEU A 252 -6.62 2.96 -7.50
CA LEU A 252 -6.77 3.19 -6.06
C LEU A 252 -5.82 4.30 -5.62
N MET A 253 -6.37 5.37 -5.06
CA MET A 253 -5.61 6.42 -4.39
C MET A 253 -5.65 6.21 -2.88
N LEU A 254 -4.48 6.35 -2.24
CA LEU A 254 -4.28 6.15 -0.80
C LEU A 254 -3.52 7.37 -0.25
N GLN A 255 -4.14 8.13 0.64
CA GLN A 255 -3.55 9.35 1.21
C GLN A 255 -3.19 9.15 2.67
N PHE A 256 -1.94 9.48 3.00
CA PHE A 256 -1.44 9.48 4.37
C PHE A 256 -1.92 10.73 5.14
N PRO A 257 -2.20 10.58 6.45
CA PRO A 257 -2.66 11.69 7.26
C PRO A 257 -1.54 12.73 7.52
N LYS A 258 -1.92 13.97 7.75
CA LYS A 258 -1.03 14.98 8.35
C LYS A 258 -0.59 14.57 9.75
N ARG A 259 0.59 15.06 10.19
CA ARG A 259 1.17 14.84 11.50
C ARG A 259 1.61 16.18 12.10
#